data_7b0cf173f2a2a6140a61add4e11d1132
#
_entry.id   7b0cf173f2a2a6140a61add4e11d1132
#
_cell.length_a   1.000
_cell.length_b   1.000
_cell.length_c   1.000
_cell.angle_alpha   90.00
_cell.angle_beta   90.00
_cell.angle_gamma   90.00
#
_symmetry.space_group_name_H-M   'P 1'
#
loop_
_entity.id
_entity.type
_entity.pdbx_description
1 polymer ?
#
loop_
_entity_poly.entity_id
_entity_poly.type
_entity_poly.pdbx_seq_one_letter_code
_entity_poly.pdbx_strand_id
1 'polypeptide(L)'
;IIDKYAEQTKESPYLLPILTGKESSPYTAYRKMEHNTNYNLKKIGEMIGLKIPLTTYVARHTWASVALHMNIPIATISEGMGHNSYKTTQIYLQSLDVATINEANERIIRKILKEL
;
A
#
# COMPACT_ATOMS: atom_id res chain seq x y z
N ILE A 1 -15.63 6.54 -4.32
CA ILE A 1 -14.71 7.67 -4.01
C ILE A 1 -14.49 8.53 -5.26
N ILE A 2 -14.17 7.94 -6.42
CA ILE A 2 -13.93 8.67 -7.68
C ILE A 2 -15.15 9.53 -8.03
N ASP A 3 -16.34 8.94 -8.00
CA ASP A 3 -17.60 9.64 -8.32
C ASP A 3 -17.85 10.89 -7.47
N LYS A 4 -17.37 10.86 -6.19
CA LYS A 4 -17.48 12.01 -5.28
C LYS A 4 -16.73 13.25 -5.81
N TYR A 5 -15.69 13.05 -6.60
CA TYR A 5 -14.83 14.12 -7.11
C TYR A 5 -14.98 14.35 -8.62
N ALA A 6 -15.88 13.60 -9.29
CA ALA A 6 -16.03 13.64 -10.74
C ALA A 6 -16.26 15.06 -11.29
N GLU A 7 -17.12 15.85 -10.64
CA GLU A 7 -17.36 17.24 -11.06
C GLU A 7 -16.13 18.14 -10.87
N GLN A 8 -15.36 17.93 -9.80
CA GLN A 8 -14.16 18.74 -9.53
C GLN A 8 -13.01 18.40 -10.47
N THR A 9 -12.98 17.17 -11.00
CA THR A 9 -11.92 16.67 -11.87
C THR A 9 -12.31 16.54 -13.34
N LYS A 10 -13.50 17.02 -13.71
CA LYS A 10 -14.07 16.87 -15.05
C LYS A 10 -13.13 17.35 -16.19
N GLU A 11 -12.40 18.44 -15.95
CA GLU A 11 -11.43 19.00 -16.90
C GLU A 11 -9.97 18.73 -16.52
N SER A 12 -9.75 17.86 -15.52
CA SER A 12 -8.42 17.52 -15.04
C SER A 12 -7.97 16.18 -15.66
N PRO A 13 -6.69 16.00 -16.00
CA PRO A 13 -6.15 14.70 -16.38
C PRO A 13 -6.04 13.73 -15.20
N TYR A 14 -6.36 14.19 -13.97
CA TYR A 14 -6.24 13.41 -12.76
C TYR A 14 -7.61 13.02 -12.19
N LEU A 15 -7.72 11.80 -11.63
CA LEU A 15 -8.96 11.27 -11.05
C LEU A 15 -9.32 11.91 -9.69
N LEU A 16 -8.35 12.46 -9.01
CA LEU A 16 -8.54 13.11 -7.70
C LEU A 16 -8.08 14.57 -7.78
N PRO A 17 -8.74 15.50 -7.03
CA PRO A 17 -8.44 16.93 -7.08
C PRO A 17 -7.16 17.31 -6.29
N ILE A 18 -6.12 16.49 -6.42
CA ILE A 18 -4.80 16.70 -5.81
C ILE A 18 -3.95 17.59 -6.72
N LEU A 19 -4.01 17.31 -8.02
CA LEU A 19 -3.40 18.11 -9.07
C LEU A 19 -4.50 18.50 -10.06
N THR A 20 -4.42 19.73 -10.55
CA THR A 20 -5.40 20.28 -11.51
C THR A 20 -4.91 20.21 -12.95
N GLY A 21 -3.61 19.96 -13.15
CA GLY A 21 -2.95 20.05 -14.46
C GLY A 21 -2.55 21.49 -14.85
N LYS A 22 -2.79 22.47 -13.97
CA LYS A 22 -2.47 23.90 -14.18
C LYS A 22 -1.27 24.37 -13.35
N GLU A 23 -0.66 23.45 -12.59
CA GLU A 23 0.49 23.76 -11.75
C GLU A 23 1.72 24.09 -12.58
N SER A 24 2.46 25.13 -12.19
CA SER A 24 3.75 25.49 -12.81
C SER A 24 4.82 24.38 -12.64
N SER A 25 4.72 23.62 -11.57
CA SER A 25 5.55 22.44 -11.29
C SER A 25 4.70 21.34 -10.67
N PRO A 26 4.14 20.40 -11.46
CA PRO A 26 3.35 19.28 -10.97
C PRO A 26 4.10 18.42 -9.94
N TYR A 27 5.40 18.21 -10.14
CA TYR A 27 6.23 17.46 -9.21
C TYR A 27 6.29 18.12 -7.83
N THR A 28 6.53 19.43 -7.76
CA THR A 28 6.59 20.18 -6.49
C THR A 28 5.22 20.19 -5.80
N ALA A 29 4.14 20.37 -6.54
CA ALA A 29 2.78 20.31 -6.01
C ALA A 29 2.46 18.93 -5.44
N TYR A 30 2.78 17.86 -6.16
CA TYR A 30 2.63 16.49 -5.70
C TYR A 30 3.42 16.21 -4.41
N ARG A 31 4.70 16.59 -4.36
CA ARG A 31 5.54 16.40 -3.17
C ARG A 31 5.00 17.13 -1.94
N LYS A 32 4.50 18.35 -2.11
CA LYS A 32 3.86 19.13 -1.05
C LYS A 32 2.60 18.43 -0.54
N MET A 33 1.75 17.94 -1.45
CA MET A 33 0.55 17.18 -1.09
C MET A 33 0.87 15.88 -0.37
N GLU A 34 1.83 15.11 -0.87
CA GLU A 34 2.30 13.88 -0.23
C GLU A 34 2.78 14.15 1.20
N HIS A 35 3.59 15.18 1.40
CA HIS A 35 4.08 15.58 2.70
C HIS A 35 2.92 15.94 3.66
N ASN A 36 2.00 16.79 3.21
CA ASN A 36 0.84 17.20 4.01
C ASN A 36 -0.06 16.00 4.36
N THR A 37 -0.29 15.10 3.40
CA THR A 37 -1.08 13.89 3.61
C THR A 37 -0.43 13.01 4.67
N ASN A 38 0.86 12.73 4.55
CA ASN A 38 1.58 11.91 5.50
C ASN A 38 1.66 12.56 6.90
N TYR A 39 1.79 13.87 6.97
CA TYR A 39 1.72 14.62 8.23
C TYR A 39 0.37 14.44 8.95
N ASN A 40 -0.74 14.57 8.21
CA ASN A 40 -2.08 14.38 8.75
C ASN A 40 -2.36 12.92 9.12
N LEU A 41 -1.92 11.97 8.29
CA LEU A 41 -2.03 10.54 8.57
C LEU A 41 -1.29 10.16 9.86
N LYS A 42 -0.09 10.70 10.07
CA LYS A 42 0.65 10.48 11.31
C LYS A 42 -0.13 10.95 12.53
N LYS A 43 -0.72 12.15 12.49
CA LYS A 43 -1.58 12.66 13.58
C LYS A 43 -2.78 11.75 13.83
N ILE A 44 -3.45 11.30 12.76
CA ILE A 44 -4.58 10.36 12.90
C ILE A 44 -4.09 9.06 13.56
N GLY A 45 -2.96 8.52 13.14
CA GLY A 45 -2.37 7.32 13.74
C GLY A 45 -2.11 7.49 15.24
N GLU A 46 -1.55 8.62 15.64
CA GLU A 46 -1.32 8.97 17.05
C GLU A 46 -2.65 9.06 17.84
N MET A 47 -3.68 9.71 17.27
CA MET A 47 -5.00 9.86 17.90
C MET A 47 -5.70 8.51 18.16
N ILE A 48 -5.49 7.52 17.29
CA ILE A 48 -6.08 6.17 17.43
C ILE A 48 -5.12 5.17 18.10
N GLY A 49 -3.98 5.64 18.61
CA GLY A 49 -3.04 4.83 19.39
C GLY A 49 -2.21 3.83 18.59
N LEU A 50 -1.97 4.07 17.30
CA LEU A 50 -1.09 3.22 16.52
C LEU A 50 0.36 3.34 17.00
N LYS A 51 1.04 2.20 17.15
CA LYS A 51 2.46 2.15 17.55
C LYS A 51 3.41 2.53 16.41
N ILE A 52 2.95 2.42 15.17
CA ILE A 52 3.72 2.74 13.96
C ILE A 52 3.10 3.96 13.27
N PRO A 53 3.90 4.85 12.67
CA PRO A 53 3.38 6.01 11.96
C PRO A 53 2.52 5.59 10.77
N LEU A 54 1.29 6.08 10.70
CA LEU A 54 0.44 5.88 9.53
C LEU A 54 0.94 6.78 8.39
N THR A 55 1.16 6.19 7.21
CA THR A 55 1.61 6.89 5.99
C THR A 55 0.96 6.29 4.75
N THR A 56 1.01 7.00 3.62
CA THR A 56 0.59 6.47 2.32
C THR A 56 1.38 5.21 1.94
N TYR A 57 2.64 5.11 2.37
CA TYR A 57 3.48 3.94 2.14
C TYR A 57 3.00 2.74 2.97
N VAL A 58 2.62 2.94 4.23
CA VAL A 58 2.01 1.90 5.06
C VAL A 58 0.70 1.40 4.45
N ALA A 59 -0.14 2.29 3.92
CA ALA A 59 -1.36 1.89 3.22
C ALA A 59 -1.07 1.00 2.01
N ARG A 60 -0.04 1.35 1.21
CA ARG A 60 0.42 0.55 0.07
C ARG A 60 0.93 -0.83 0.51
N HIS A 61 1.72 -0.89 1.59
CA HIS A 61 2.18 -2.16 2.17
C HIS A 61 1.00 -3.02 2.63
N THR A 62 0.06 -2.43 3.35
CA THR A 62 -1.13 -3.13 3.84
C THR A 62 -1.92 -3.73 2.69
N TRP A 63 -2.17 -2.96 1.62
CA TRP A 63 -2.88 -3.46 0.44
C TRP A 63 -2.17 -4.67 -0.18
N ALA A 64 -0.86 -4.59 -0.38
CA ALA A 64 -0.07 -5.68 -0.97
C ALA A 64 -0.04 -6.93 -0.08
N SER A 65 0.11 -6.76 1.23
CA SER A 65 0.09 -7.85 2.20
C SER A 65 -1.27 -8.55 2.24
N VAL A 66 -2.36 -7.78 2.29
CA VAL A 66 -3.72 -8.34 2.27
C VAL A 66 -3.97 -9.09 0.97
N ALA A 67 -3.58 -8.53 -0.19
CA ALA A 67 -3.73 -9.19 -1.47
C ALA A 67 -2.96 -10.52 -1.53
N LEU A 68 -1.72 -10.55 -1.00
CA LEU A 68 -0.92 -11.76 -0.89
C LEU A 68 -1.60 -12.83 -0.02
N HIS A 69 -2.10 -12.45 1.17
CA HIS A 69 -2.81 -13.36 2.06
C HIS A 69 -4.15 -13.87 1.49
N MET A 70 -4.76 -13.10 0.60
CA MET A 70 -5.94 -13.51 -0.16
C MET A 70 -5.61 -14.41 -1.35
N ASN A 71 -4.35 -14.81 -1.53
CA ASN A 71 -3.86 -15.60 -2.66
C ASN A 71 -4.11 -14.94 -4.03
N ILE A 72 -4.14 -13.61 -4.09
CA ILE A 72 -4.20 -12.91 -5.37
C ILE A 72 -2.90 -13.16 -6.13
N PRO A 73 -2.96 -13.51 -7.43
CA PRO A 73 -1.76 -13.75 -8.23
C PRO A 73 -0.80 -12.57 -8.18
N ILE A 74 0.50 -12.85 -7.98
CA ILE A 74 1.53 -11.80 -7.88
C ILE A 74 1.56 -10.92 -9.13
N ALA A 75 1.21 -11.46 -10.31
CA ALA A 75 1.08 -10.68 -11.54
C ALA A 75 0.04 -9.56 -11.39
N THR A 76 -1.13 -9.88 -10.83
CA THR A 76 -2.21 -8.91 -10.56
C THR A 76 -1.78 -7.89 -9.50
N ILE A 77 -1.08 -8.35 -8.44
CA ILE A 77 -0.53 -7.43 -7.42
C ILE A 77 0.49 -6.49 -8.06
N SER A 78 1.36 -7.00 -8.93
CA SER A 78 2.38 -6.22 -9.64
C SER A 78 1.75 -5.11 -10.49
N GLU A 79 0.72 -5.45 -11.23
CA GLU A 79 -0.03 -4.51 -12.05
C GLU A 79 -0.73 -3.45 -11.19
N GLY A 80 -1.45 -3.86 -10.13
CA GLY A 80 -2.12 -2.95 -9.20
C GLY A 80 -1.17 -2.03 -8.44
N MET A 81 0.08 -2.45 -8.23
CA MET A 81 1.15 -1.62 -7.66
C MET A 81 1.85 -0.73 -8.68
N GLY A 82 1.58 -0.87 -9.98
CA GLY A 82 2.26 -0.13 -11.04
C GLY A 82 3.74 -0.47 -11.15
N HIS A 83 4.16 -1.69 -10.82
CA HIS A 83 5.54 -2.11 -10.98
C HIS A 83 5.82 -2.52 -12.43
N ASN A 84 6.90 -2.00 -13.00
CA ASN A 84 7.33 -2.35 -14.35
C ASN A 84 7.95 -3.76 -14.46
N SER A 85 8.20 -4.43 -13.33
CA SER A 85 8.83 -5.73 -13.28
C SER A 85 8.20 -6.61 -12.20
N TYR A 86 7.80 -7.80 -12.60
CA TYR A 86 7.34 -8.86 -11.71
C TYR A 86 8.37 -9.19 -10.61
N LYS A 87 9.67 -9.18 -10.96
CA LYS A 87 10.75 -9.41 -10.01
C LYS A 87 10.78 -8.37 -8.89
N THR A 88 10.48 -7.10 -9.22
CA THR A 88 10.37 -6.02 -8.21
C THR A 88 9.28 -6.33 -7.20
N THR A 89 8.14 -6.84 -7.68
CA THR A 89 7.02 -7.23 -6.80
C THR A 89 7.37 -8.43 -5.94
N GLN A 90 8.05 -9.45 -6.48
CA GLN A 90 8.50 -10.60 -5.71
C GLN A 90 9.43 -10.20 -4.56
N ILE A 91 10.45 -9.40 -4.84
CA ILE A 91 11.40 -8.90 -3.81
C ILE A 91 10.64 -8.09 -2.75
N TYR A 92 9.73 -7.23 -3.18
CA TYR A 92 8.92 -6.42 -2.28
C TYR A 92 8.05 -7.29 -1.36
N LEU A 93 7.34 -8.28 -1.92
CA LEU A 93 6.47 -9.17 -1.15
C LEU A 93 7.25 -10.09 -0.22
N GLN A 94 8.44 -10.57 -0.62
CA GLN A 94 9.32 -11.36 0.25
C GLN A 94 9.70 -10.60 1.53
N SER A 95 9.88 -9.29 1.45
CA SER A 95 10.17 -8.47 2.63
C SER A 95 8.99 -8.33 3.61
N LEU A 96 7.76 -8.64 3.15
CA LEU A 96 6.53 -8.58 3.95
C LEU A 96 6.16 -9.93 4.58
N ASP A 97 6.76 -11.03 4.12
CA ASP A 97 6.26 -12.39 4.36
C ASP A 97 7.00 -13.17 5.46
N VAL A 98 7.87 -12.53 6.22
CA VAL A 98 8.63 -13.20 7.30
C VAL A 98 7.71 -13.82 8.36
N ALA A 99 6.58 -13.18 8.65
CA ALA A 99 5.59 -13.68 9.63
C ALA A 99 4.91 -14.97 9.13
N THR A 100 4.55 -15.04 7.86
CA THR A 100 3.89 -16.19 7.23
C THR A 100 4.80 -17.42 7.21
N ILE A 101 6.11 -17.24 6.96
CA ILE A 101 7.10 -18.35 7.02
C ILE A 101 7.18 -18.91 8.44
N ASN A 102 7.23 -18.05 9.47
CA ASN A 102 7.29 -18.48 10.85
C ASN A 102 6.02 -19.24 11.26
N GLU A 103 4.85 -18.75 10.87
CA GLU A 103 3.56 -19.43 11.13
C GLU A 103 3.49 -20.79 10.42
N ALA A 104 3.93 -20.89 9.19
CA ALA A 104 4.00 -22.15 8.45
C ALA A 104 4.93 -23.15 9.13
N ASN A 105 6.12 -22.70 9.54
CA ASN A 105 7.07 -23.53 10.30
C ASN A 105 6.48 -24.03 11.61
N GLU A 106 5.82 -23.18 12.39
CA GLU A 106 5.14 -23.61 13.62
C GLU A 106 4.08 -24.67 13.36
N ARG A 107 3.27 -24.52 12.31
CA ARG A 107 2.24 -25.50 11.93
C ARG A 107 2.85 -26.86 11.55
N ILE A 108 3.94 -26.83 10.77
CA ILE A 108 4.68 -28.04 10.39
C ILE A 108 5.24 -28.76 11.62
N ILE A 109 5.94 -28.01 12.49
CA ILE A 109 6.52 -28.57 13.72
C ILE A 109 5.45 -29.17 14.62
N ARG A 110 4.35 -28.45 14.84
CA ARG A 110 3.22 -28.94 15.66
C ARG A 110 2.59 -30.22 15.08
N LYS A 111 2.53 -30.34 13.75
CA LYS A 111 2.01 -31.54 13.10
C LYS A 111 2.94 -32.75 13.33
N ILE A 112 4.25 -32.55 13.10
CA ILE A 112 5.27 -33.59 13.30
C ILE A 112 5.26 -34.09 14.75
N LEU A 113 5.19 -33.18 15.74
CA LEU A 113 5.19 -33.54 17.16
C LEU A 113 3.90 -34.23 17.64
N LYS A 114 2.81 -34.16 16.87
CA LYS A 114 1.56 -34.89 17.18
C LYS A 114 1.52 -36.29 16.56
N GLU A 115 2.38 -36.57 15.60
CA GLU A 115 2.47 -37.86 14.91
C GLU A 115 3.60 -38.74 15.49
N LEU A 116 4.36 -38.22 16.49
CA LEU A 116 5.35 -38.97 17.31
C LEU A 116 4.75 -39.42 18.65
#